data_52b554fcd801f074348dce89fb81b433
#
_entry.id   52b554fcd801f074348dce89fb81b433
#
_cell.length_a   1.000
_cell.length_b   1.000
_cell.length_c   1.000
_cell.angle_alpha   90.00
_cell.angle_beta   90.00
_cell.angle_gamma   90.00
#
_symmetry.space_group_name_H-M   'P 1'
#
loop_
_entity.id
_entity.type
_entity.pdbx_description
1 polymer ?
#
loop_
_entity_poly.entity_id
_entity_poly.type
_entity_poly.pdbx_seq_one_letter_code
_entity_poly.pdbx_strand_id
1 'polypeptide(L)'
;MNHRPTEEQERIFLFTKKRPENLLIKARAGTGKTWTAIECAKLLPQNKSIMFLAFNKHIQEELKTKLPEHIRCYTTYGLGNAAIKRKYGDKIVFDEFKADKIIQKKAKSWELEEEFQSEEEISVYLNSIKKLCNLCRLTLTTKPDYIPYIADRYDVNLKKPNDIKRVLKVLDEMSIDRKTYDYTDMIYLPAIDNGIWFFPQDYVLADECQDFNRCQIKIIEKVLKKDKLSKKITGRLFAFGDEFQGIYGFNGCDDKSYEWFGKFPNTKTLPLTISFRCSQNVIREAQKIVPDIKALPDAPEGIVRDGSVIAEAQSGDFILCRTTMPLVKLFFEFLTQKKKAIIKGSDIGLHLIELIGKIDSLEKLVK
;
A
#
# COMPACT_ATOMS: atom_id res chain seq x y z
N MET A 1 -25.49 8.87 -13.02
CA MET A 1 -25.19 8.82 -14.47
C MET A 1 -25.07 7.36 -14.87
N ASN A 2 -25.90 6.90 -15.82
CA ASN A 2 -25.75 5.55 -16.38
C ASN A 2 -24.48 5.53 -17.24
N HIS A 3 -23.38 5.08 -16.68
CA HIS A 3 -22.12 4.96 -17.40
C HIS A 3 -22.20 3.74 -18.33
N ARG A 4 -22.12 3.98 -19.64
CA ARG A 4 -22.02 2.89 -20.61
C ARG A 4 -20.60 2.31 -20.56
N PRO A 5 -20.45 0.99 -20.38
CA PRO A 5 -19.14 0.37 -20.37
C PRO A 5 -18.37 0.59 -21.66
N THR A 6 -17.06 0.73 -21.56
CA THR A 6 -16.18 0.71 -22.74
C THR A 6 -16.04 -0.72 -23.27
N GLU A 7 -15.58 -0.87 -24.53
CA GLU A 7 -15.28 -2.19 -25.09
C GLU A 7 -14.30 -3.00 -24.22
N GLU A 8 -13.31 -2.34 -23.60
CA GLU A 8 -12.36 -2.99 -22.69
C GLU A 8 -13.07 -3.53 -21.47
N GLN A 9 -13.96 -2.75 -20.86
CA GLN A 9 -14.78 -3.16 -19.71
C GLN A 9 -15.73 -4.31 -20.09
N GLU A 10 -16.37 -4.25 -21.24
CA GLU A 10 -17.24 -5.32 -21.71
C GLU A 10 -16.47 -6.64 -21.92
N ARG A 11 -15.23 -6.59 -22.45
CA ARG A 11 -14.35 -7.76 -22.57
C ARG A 11 -14.02 -8.36 -21.20
N ILE A 12 -13.74 -7.52 -20.21
CA ILE A 12 -13.48 -7.95 -18.84
C ILE A 12 -14.71 -8.62 -18.23
N PHE A 13 -15.89 -8.04 -18.42
CA PHE A 13 -17.16 -8.62 -17.93
C PHE A 13 -17.48 -9.96 -18.59
N LEU A 14 -17.26 -10.06 -19.90
CA LEU A 14 -17.43 -11.30 -20.64
C LEU A 14 -16.46 -12.39 -20.14
N PHE A 15 -15.20 -12.02 -19.94
CA PHE A 15 -14.18 -12.92 -19.41
C PHE A 15 -14.54 -13.39 -17.98
N THR A 16 -14.98 -12.48 -17.12
CA THR A 16 -15.43 -12.79 -15.77
C THR A 16 -16.51 -13.87 -15.74
N LYS A 17 -17.48 -13.79 -16.64
CA LYS A 17 -18.61 -14.73 -16.75
C LYS A 17 -18.24 -16.08 -17.37
N LYS A 18 -17.40 -16.09 -18.41
CA LYS A 18 -17.25 -17.24 -19.28
C LYS A 18 -15.95 -18.01 -19.13
N ARG A 19 -14.94 -17.46 -18.46
CA ARG A 19 -13.61 -18.04 -18.40
C ARG A 19 -13.25 -18.45 -16.97
N PRO A 20 -12.54 -19.58 -16.77
CA PRO A 20 -12.15 -20.05 -15.44
C PRO A 20 -10.81 -19.48 -14.95
N GLU A 21 -10.05 -18.82 -15.81
CA GLU A 21 -8.70 -18.32 -15.51
C GLU A 21 -8.72 -17.18 -14.49
N ASN A 22 -7.61 -16.96 -13.81
CA ASN A 22 -7.34 -15.75 -13.05
C ASN A 22 -7.24 -14.55 -13.98
N LEU A 23 -7.51 -13.37 -13.48
CA LEU A 23 -7.53 -12.14 -14.27
C LEU A 23 -6.69 -11.06 -13.62
N LEU A 24 -5.69 -10.55 -14.33
CA LEU A 24 -4.97 -9.34 -13.99
C LEU A 24 -5.45 -8.21 -14.91
N ILE A 25 -6.00 -7.16 -14.33
CA ILE A 25 -6.45 -5.98 -15.06
C ILE A 25 -5.34 -4.92 -15.00
N LYS A 26 -4.75 -4.67 -16.16
CA LYS A 26 -3.75 -3.62 -16.36
C LYS A 26 -4.50 -2.31 -16.61
N ALA A 27 -4.80 -1.62 -15.52
CA ALA A 27 -5.55 -0.37 -15.56
C ALA A 27 -4.62 0.85 -15.63
N ARG A 28 -5.09 1.94 -16.22
CA ARG A 28 -4.44 3.25 -16.20
C ARG A 28 -5.18 4.22 -15.28
N ALA A 29 -4.56 5.36 -15.00
CA ALA A 29 -5.15 6.37 -14.15
C ALA A 29 -6.52 6.84 -14.65
N GLY A 30 -7.53 6.82 -13.77
CA GLY A 30 -8.87 7.32 -14.09
C GLY A 30 -9.70 6.44 -15.01
N THR A 31 -9.32 5.17 -15.25
CA THR A 31 -10.04 4.24 -16.17
C THR A 31 -11.24 3.54 -15.53
N GLY A 32 -11.66 3.94 -14.34
CA GLY A 32 -12.79 3.31 -13.66
C GLY A 32 -12.46 1.93 -13.08
N LYS A 33 -11.21 1.69 -12.68
CA LYS A 33 -10.70 0.43 -12.10
C LYS A 33 -11.63 -0.13 -11.02
N THR A 34 -11.87 0.63 -9.95
CA THR A 34 -12.71 0.21 -8.82
C THR A 34 -14.16 -0.05 -9.25
N TRP A 35 -14.72 0.78 -10.13
CA TRP A 35 -16.05 0.54 -10.67
C TRP A 35 -16.10 -0.78 -11.45
N THR A 36 -15.13 -1.04 -12.31
CA THR A 36 -15.03 -2.28 -13.07
C THR A 36 -14.90 -3.49 -12.15
N ALA A 37 -14.12 -3.37 -11.05
CA ALA A 37 -13.98 -4.43 -10.05
C ALA A 37 -15.31 -4.74 -9.34
N ILE A 38 -16.08 -3.70 -8.98
CA ILE A 38 -17.43 -3.86 -8.38
C ILE A 38 -18.37 -4.58 -9.36
N GLU A 39 -18.39 -4.15 -10.62
CA GLU A 39 -19.25 -4.79 -11.62
C GLU A 39 -18.84 -6.25 -11.88
N CYS A 40 -17.53 -6.55 -11.94
CA CYS A 40 -17.05 -7.94 -11.98
C CYS A 40 -17.55 -8.75 -10.77
N ALA A 41 -17.48 -8.20 -9.58
CA ALA A 41 -17.93 -8.88 -8.37
C ALA A 41 -19.43 -9.22 -8.42
N LYS A 42 -20.27 -8.30 -8.93
CA LYS A 42 -21.72 -8.51 -9.12
C LYS A 42 -22.05 -9.60 -10.15
N LEU A 43 -21.15 -9.85 -11.09
CA LEU A 43 -21.33 -10.87 -12.14
C LEU A 43 -20.97 -12.29 -11.67
N LEU A 44 -20.33 -12.44 -10.51
CA LEU A 44 -19.94 -13.74 -9.97
C LEU A 44 -21.15 -14.48 -9.36
N PRO A 45 -21.14 -15.83 -9.35
CA PRO A 45 -22.25 -16.60 -8.83
C PRO A 45 -22.51 -16.35 -7.35
N GLN A 46 -23.75 -16.02 -6.98
CA GLN A 46 -24.14 -15.68 -5.60
C GLN A 46 -23.99 -16.83 -4.60
N ASN A 47 -24.02 -18.08 -5.08
CA ASN A 47 -23.84 -19.27 -4.24
C ASN A 47 -22.38 -19.62 -3.96
N LYS A 48 -21.44 -18.74 -4.32
CA LYS A 48 -19.99 -18.89 -4.12
C LYS A 48 -19.49 -17.91 -3.06
N SER A 49 -18.41 -18.29 -2.41
CA SER A 49 -17.73 -17.42 -1.46
C SER A 49 -16.86 -16.40 -2.19
N ILE A 50 -17.18 -15.11 -2.01
CA ILE A 50 -16.53 -14.00 -2.70
C ILE A 50 -15.97 -13.04 -1.67
N MET A 51 -14.70 -12.67 -1.82
CA MET A 51 -14.02 -11.69 -0.98
C MET A 51 -13.44 -10.56 -1.84
N PHE A 52 -13.73 -9.33 -1.43
CA PHE A 52 -13.12 -8.14 -1.99
C PHE A 52 -12.06 -7.61 -1.01
N LEU A 53 -10.82 -7.43 -1.48
CA LEU A 53 -9.72 -6.88 -0.70
C LEU A 53 -9.50 -5.43 -1.10
N ALA A 54 -9.84 -4.52 -0.20
CA ALA A 54 -9.61 -3.10 -0.32
C ALA A 54 -8.21 -2.73 0.16
N PHE A 55 -7.62 -1.71 -0.44
CA PHE A 55 -6.30 -1.23 -0.05
C PHE A 55 -6.28 -0.66 1.38
N ASN A 56 -7.28 0.15 1.76
CA ASN A 56 -7.38 0.76 3.09
C ASN A 56 -8.80 0.72 3.65
N LYS A 57 -8.94 1.14 4.92
CA LYS A 57 -10.23 1.12 5.64
C LYS A 57 -11.27 2.07 5.03
N HIS A 58 -10.86 3.24 4.58
CA HIS A 58 -11.79 4.22 3.96
C HIS A 58 -12.41 3.64 2.68
N ILE A 59 -11.59 3.08 1.79
CA ILE A 59 -12.07 2.40 0.58
C ILE A 59 -12.92 1.18 0.93
N GLN A 60 -12.55 0.42 1.96
CA GLN A 60 -13.36 -0.71 2.42
C GLN A 60 -14.78 -0.29 2.82
N GLU A 61 -14.92 0.80 3.56
CA GLU A 61 -16.23 1.32 4.00
C GLU A 61 -17.06 1.80 2.80
N GLU A 62 -16.44 2.50 1.86
CA GLU A 62 -17.10 2.91 0.62
C GLU A 62 -17.56 1.70 -0.23
N LEU A 63 -16.70 0.69 -0.37
CA LEU A 63 -17.01 -0.53 -1.12
C LEU A 63 -18.17 -1.32 -0.50
N LYS A 64 -18.26 -1.38 0.83
CA LYS A 64 -19.37 -2.05 1.52
C LYS A 64 -20.73 -1.50 1.16
N THR A 65 -20.83 -0.21 0.84
CA THR A 65 -22.10 0.42 0.41
C THR A 65 -22.45 0.13 -1.05
N LYS A 66 -21.50 -0.32 -1.86
CA LYS A 66 -21.64 -0.54 -3.31
C LYS A 66 -21.70 -2.01 -3.71
N LEU A 67 -21.18 -2.88 -2.85
CA LEU A 67 -21.14 -4.33 -3.08
C LEU A 67 -22.42 -5.01 -2.56
N PRO A 68 -22.88 -6.08 -3.22
CA PRO A 68 -23.93 -6.94 -2.69
C PRO A 68 -23.56 -7.51 -1.30
N GLU A 69 -24.53 -7.67 -0.41
CA GLU A 69 -24.34 -8.11 0.99
C GLU A 69 -23.60 -9.45 1.15
N HIS A 70 -23.74 -10.36 0.18
CA HIS A 70 -23.07 -11.66 0.22
C HIS A 70 -21.55 -11.56 -0.08
N ILE A 71 -21.06 -10.42 -0.58
CA ILE A 71 -19.66 -10.20 -0.87
C ILE A 71 -18.96 -9.59 0.34
N ARG A 72 -18.01 -10.31 0.90
CA ARG A 72 -17.25 -9.84 2.05
C ARG A 72 -16.14 -8.89 1.64
N CYS A 73 -16.09 -7.70 2.22
CA CYS A 73 -15.06 -6.70 1.95
C CYS A 73 -14.15 -6.51 3.17
N TYR A 74 -12.84 -6.70 2.98
CA TYR A 74 -11.83 -6.55 4.03
C TYR A 74 -10.62 -5.77 3.51
N THR A 75 -9.86 -5.16 4.44
CA THR A 75 -8.44 -4.89 4.18
C THR A 75 -7.62 -6.12 4.55
N THR A 76 -6.44 -6.30 3.97
CA THR A 76 -5.55 -7.41 4.32
C THR A 76 -5.13 -7.38 5.79
N TYR A 77 -4.89 -6.18 6.33
CA TYR A 77 -4.61 -5.97 7.77
C TYR A 77 -5.79 -6.39 8.66
N GLY A 78 -7.00 -5.97 8.34
CA GLY A 78 -8.20 -6.37 9.08
C GLY A 78 -8.45 -7.87 9.03
N LEU A 79 -8.23 -8.48 7.86
CA LEU A 79 -8.36 -9.92 7.66
C LEU A 79 -7.32 -10.70 8.47
N GLY A 80 -6.07 -10.25 8.46
CA GLY A 80 -4.97 -10.86 9.21
C GLY A 80 -5.17 -10.71 10.72
N ASN A 81 -5.57 -9.54 11.19
CA ASN A 81 -5.91 -9.31 12.60
C ASN A 81 -7.01 -10.25 13.09
N ALA A 82 -8.09 -10.40 12.32
CA ALA A 82 -9.15 -11.33 12.65
C ALA A 82 -8.66 -12.80 12.72
N ALA A 83 -7.74 -13.18 11.83
CA ALA A 83 -7.15 -14.53 11.83
C ALA A 83 -6.23 -14.76 13.05
N ILE A 84 -5.43 -13.77 13.45
CA ILE A 84 -4.60 -13.81 14.66
C ILE A 84 -5.50 -13.97 15.89
N LYS A 85 -6.51 -13.13 16.05
CA LYS A 85 -7.45 -13.22 17.17
C LYS A 85 -8.20 -14.56 17.22
N ARG A 86 -8.55 -15.11 16.08
CA ARG A 86 -9.18 -16.45 16.01
C ARG A 86 -8.26 -17.55 16.54
N LYS A 87 -6.95 -17.47 16.23
CA LYS A 87 -5.99 -18.48 16.69
C LYS A 87 -5.60 -18.32 18.15
N TYR A 88 -5.31 -17.12 18.59
CA TYR A 88 -4.69 -16.86 19.88
C TYR A 88 -5.69 -16.37 20.94
N GLY A 89 -6.85 -15.85 20.55
CA GLY A 89 -7.83 -15.23 21.45
C GLY A 89 -7.21 -14.07 22.23
N ASP A 90 -7.54 -14.01 23.53
CA ASP A 90 -7.03 -12.97 24.44
C ASP A 90 -5.61 -13.25 24.94
N LYS A 91 -4.98 -14.35 24.51
CA LYS A 91 -3.60 -14.70 24.87
C LYS A 91 -2.56 -13.83 24.17
N ILE A 92 -2.96 -13.10 23.14
CA ILE A 92 -2.10 -12.19 22.40
C ILE A 92 -2.67 -10.77 22.40
N VAL A 93 -1.87 -9.78 22.77
CA VAL A 93 -2.30 -8.39 22.91
C VAL A 93 -1.72 -7.53 21.77
N PHE A 94 -2.54 -6.64 21.22
CA PHE A 94 -2.03 -5.64 20.28
C PHE A 94 -1.19 -4.60 21.00
N ASP A 95 0.04 -4.41 20.52
CA ASP A 95 0.99 -3.41 21.04
C ASP A 95 1.70 -2.74 19.84
N GLU A 96 1.28 -1.52 19.54
CA GLU A 96 1.88 -0.75 18.45
C GLU A 96 3.36 -0.43 18.65
N PHE A 97 3.82 -0.40 19.91
CA PHE A 97 5.22 -0.15 20.31
C PHE A 97 6.03 -1.43 20.49
N LYS A 98 5.53 -2.61 20.10
CA LYS A 98 6.25 -3.88 20.23
C LYS A 98 7.67 -3.80 19.69
N ALA A 99 7.81 -3.32 18.47
CA ALA A 99 9.11 -3.19 17.81
C ALA A 99 10.05 -2.26 18.58
N ASP A 100 9.56 -1.10 19.02
CA ASP A 100 10.34 -0.13 19.79
C ASP A 100 10.82 -0.71 21.12
N LYS A 101 9.94 -1.37 21.87
CA LYS A 101 10.27 -2.01 23.15
C LYS A 101 11.35 -3.09 23.00
N ILE A 102 11.25 -3.93 21.95
CA ILE A 102 12.23 -4.97 21.67
C ILE A 102 13.59 -4.34 21.31
N ILE A 103 13.58 -3.32 20.42
CA ILE A 103 14.80 -2.64 19.99
C ILE A 103 15.48 -1.95 21.18
N GLN A 104 14.75 -1.17 21.97
CA GLN A 104 15.28 -0.49 23.15
C GLN A 104 15.86 -1.47 24.17
N LYS A 105 15.19 -2.61 24.42
CA LYS A 105 15.72 -3.68 25.29
C LYS A 105 17.04 -4.22 24.77
N LYS A 106 17.16 -4.49 23.46
CA LYS A 106 18.40 -5.00 22.85
C LYS A 106 19.50 -3.95 22.80
N ALA A 107 19.14 -2.70 22.53
CA ALA A 107 20.06 -1.57 22.40
C ALA A 107 20.88 -1.32 23.68
N LYS A 108 20.35 -1.62 24.88
CA LYS A 108 21.09 -1.52 26.16
C LYS A 108 22.40 -2.29 26.16
N SER A 109 22.59 -3.29 25.32
CA SER A 109 23.81 -4.11 25.20
C SER A 109 24.66 -3.78 23.98
N TRP A 110 24.41 -2.66 23.31
CA TRP A 110 25.08 -2.35 22.04
C TRP A 110 26.15 -1.26 22.13
N GLU A 111 26.35 -0.68 23.32
CA GLU A 111 27.39 0.34 23.56
C GLU A 111 27.33 1.48 22.54
N LEU A 112 26.10 1.97 22.29
CA LEU A 112 25.84 2.92 21.21
C LEU A 112 26.50 4.29 21.46
N GLU A 113 26.73 4.64 22.72
CA GLU A 113 27.42 5.87 23.14
C GLU A 113 28.86 5.91 22.66
N GLU A 114 29.48 4.75 22.39
CA GLU A 114 30.82 4.67 21.80
C GLU A 114 30.79 4.81 20.25
N GLU A 115 29.65 4.54 19.63
CA GLU A 115 29.49 4.57 18.18
C GLU A 115 28.91 5.88 17.63
N PHE A 116 28.19 6.65 18.46
CA PHE A 116 27.45 7.85 18.08
C PHE A 116 27.76 9.03 19.01
N GLN A 117 27.69 10.26 18.49
CA GLN A 117 28.08 11.47 19.21
C GLN A 117 26.93 12.11 20.00
N SER A 118 25.68 11.73 19.72
CA SER A 118 24.50 12.31 20.38
C SER A 118 23.36 11.30 20.52
N GLU A 119 22.46 11.55 21.47
CA GLU A 119 21.21 10.79 21.64
C GLU A 119 20.31 10.90 20.42
N GLU A 120 20.36 12.01 19.69
CA GLU A 120 19.60 12.21 18.44
C GLU A 120 20.10 11.25 17.36
N GLU A 121 21.39 11.10 17.17
CA GLU A 121 21.99 10.12 16.25
C GLU A 121 21.61 8.69 16.61
N ILE A 122 21.64 8.34 17.90
CA ILE A 122 21.20 7.04 18.40
C ILE A 122 19.72 6.81 18.06
N SER A 123 18.87 7.80 18.28
CA SER A 123 17.44 7.70 17.98
C SER A 123 17.18 7.47 16.48
N VAL A 124 17.87 8.22 15.62
CA VAL A 124 17.79 8.04 14.15
C VAL A 124 18.26 6.64 13.76
N TYR A 125 19.36 6.18 14.34
CA TYR A 125 19.88 4.83 14.10
C TYR A 125 18.89 3.74 14.50
N LEU A 126 18.33 3.80 15.72
CA LEU A 126 17.33 2.82 16.18
C LEU A 126 16.08 2.81 15.32
N ASN A 127 15.64 3.96 14.84
CA ASN A 127 14.55 4.07 13.86
C ASN A 127 14.90 3.40 12.52
N SER A 128 16.16 3.49 12.08
CA SER A 128 16.65 2.79 10.88
C SER A 128 16.65 1.27 11.07
N ILE A 129 17.07 0.77 12.24
CA ILE A 129 16.94 -0.66 12.60
C ILE A 129 15.47 -1.10 12.56
N LYS A 130 14.57 -0.31 13.19
CA LYS A 130 13.12 -0.58 13.18
C LYS A 130 12.56 -0.65 11.76
N LYS A 131 12.88 0.36 10.94
CA LYS A 131 12.45 0.42 9.53
C LYS A 131 12.89 -0.83 8.78
N LEU A 132 14.17 -1.22 8.92
CA LEU A 132 14.70 -2.39 8.21
C LEU A 132 14.08 -3.70 8.71
N CYS A 133 13.89 -3.88 10.01
CA CYS A 133 13.20 -5.05 10.55
C CYS A 133 11.77 -5.17 10.02
N ASN A 134 11.04 -4.06 9.92
CA ASN A 134 9.69 -4.05 9.35
C ASN A 134 9.71 -4.41 7.86
N LEU A 135 10.63 -3.83 7.08
CA LEU A 135 10.79 -4.14 5.66
C LEU A 135 11.16 -5.61 5.42
N CYS A 136 12.07 -6.18 6.21
CA CYS A 136 12.41 -7.59 6.15
C CYS A 136 11.17 -8.48 6.40
N ARG A 137 10.35 -8.15 7.38
CA ARG A 137 9.08 -8.86 7.64
C ARG A 137 8.10 -8.71 6.47
N LEU A 138 7.87 -7.49 5.98
CA LEU A 138 6.90 -7.19 4.92
C LEU A 138 7.27 -7.81 3.56
N THR A 139 8.58 -7.90 3.27
CA THR A 139 9.11 -8.54 2.05
C THR A 139 9.30 -10.05 2.20
N LEU A 140 9.04 -10.63 3.38
CA LEU A 140 9.33 -12.03 3.73
C LEU A 140 10.81 -12.39 3.53
N THR A 141 11.71 -11.43 3.74
CA THR A 141 13.14 -11.56 3.52
C THR A 141 13.88 -11.42 4.86
N THR A 142 14.05 -12.55 5.54
CA THR A 142 14.69 -12.59 6.87
C THR A 142 16.06 -13.27 6.86
N LYS A 143 16.56 -13.70 5.69
CA LYS A 143 17.89 -14.31 5.55
C LYS A 143 18.99 -13.24 5.60
N PRO A 144 20.10 -13.49 6.31
CA PRO A 144 21.19 -12.51 6.49
C PRO A 144 21.70 -11.91 5.19
N ASP A 145 21.90 -12.73 4.16
CA ASP A 145 22.48 -12.33 2.87
C ASP A 145 21.62 -11.35 2.08
N TYR A 146 20.31 -11.30 2.37
CA TYR A 146 19.37 -10.39 1.69
C TYR A 146 19.10 -9.10 2.45
N ILE A 147 19.49 -9.00 3.72
CA ILE A 147 19.26 -7.79 4.53
C ILE A 147 19.95 -6.56 3.93
N PRO A 148 21.21 -6.62 3.47
CA PRO A 148 21.87 -5.50 2.80
C PRO A 148 21.12 -5.05 1.54
N TYR A 149 20.63 -5.99 0.74
CA TYR A 149 19.83 -5.68 -0.45
C TYR A 149 18.54 -4.95 -0.10
N ILE A 150 17.84 -5.35 0.98
CA ILE A 150 16.64 -4.64 1.44
C ILE A 150 17.00 -3.24 1.95
N ALA A 151 18.11 -3.10 2.67
CA ALA A 151 18.57 -1.79 3.15
C ALA A 151 18.86 -0.82 1.99
N ASP A 152 19.60 -1.26 1.00
CA ASP A 152 19.93 -0.48 -0.20
C ASP A 152 18.65 -0.12 -0.99
N ARG A 153 17.81 -1.11 -1.27
CA ARG A 153 16.58 -0.93 -2.05
C ARG A 153 15.60 0.09 -1.47
N TYR A 154 15.50 0.17 -0.15
CA TYR A 154 14.55 1.05 0.55
C TYR A 154 15.22 2.26 1.21
N ASP A 155 16.44 2.55 0.81
CA ASP A 155 17.25 3.68 1.32
C ASP A 155 17.25 3.72 2.87
N VAL A 156 17.69 2.62 3.47
CA VAL A 156 17.90 2.51 4.90
C VAL A 156 19.38 2.58 5.18
N ASN A 157 19.83 3.70 5.72
CA ASN A 157 21.25 3.93 5.99
C ASN A 157 21.71 3.14 7.23
N LEU A 158 22.28 1.97 6.97
CA LEU A 158 22.93 1.12 7.95
C LEU A 158 24.32 0.77 7.42
N LYS A 159 25.37 1.32 8.01
CA LYS A 159 26.77 1.17 7.56
C LYS A 159 27.74 0.70 8.63
N LYS A 160 27.24 0.37 9.84
CA LYS A 160 28.08 -0.12 10.91
C LYS A 160 28.33 -1.64 10.77
N PRO A 161 29.51 -2.15 11.14
CA PRO A 161 29.84 -3.59 11.00
C PRO A 161 28.86 -4.53 11.68
N ASN A 162 28.22 -4.08 12.77
CA ASN A 162 27.29 -4.89 13.56
C ASN A 162 25.83 -4.77 13.14
N ASP A 163 25.48 -3.95 12.16
CA ASP A 163 24.08 -3.64 11.83
C ASP A 163 23.26 -4.89 11.48
N ILE A 164 23.77 -5.74 10.60
CA ILE A 164 23.08 -6.97 10.19
C ILE A 164 22.86 -7.88 11.40
N LYS A 165 23.87 -8.04 12.26
CA LYS A 165 23.77 -8.84 13.48
C LYS A 165 22.72 -8.29 14.46
N ARG A 166 22.64 -6.96 14.59
CA ARG A 166 21.64 -6.28 15.41
C ARG A 166 20.23 -6.48 14.86
N VAL A 167 20.04 -6.30 13.55
CA VAL A 167 18.76 -6.56 12.87
C VAL A 167 18.31 -8.01 13.05
N LEU A 168 19.20 -8.98 12.88
CA LEU A 168 18.87 -10.40 13.07
C LEU A 168 18.42 -10.68 14.51
N LYS A 169 19.15 -10.17 15.52
CA LYS A 169 18.77 -10.33 16.93
C LYS A 169 17.40 -9.75 17.25
N VAL A 170 17.02 -8.62 16.60
CA VAL A 170 15.70 -8.01 16.77
C VAL A 170 14.64 -8.86 16.08
N LEU A 171 14.88 -9.30 14.85
CA LEU A 171 13.96 -10.17 14.10
C LEU A 171 13.71 -11.51 14.84
N ASP A 172 14.74 -12.10 15.40
CA ASP A 172 14.62 -13.34 16.20
C ASP A 172 13.72 -13.12 17.42
N GLU A 173 13.95 -12.05 18.20
CA GLU A 173 13.11 -11.73 19.37
C GLU A 173 11.65 -11.47 18.97
N MET A 174 11.43 -10.70 17.87
CA MET A 174 10.08 -10.48 17.31
C MET A 174 9.43 -11.80 16.90
N SER A 175 10.20 -12.74 16.36
CA SER A 175 9.69 -14.03 15.90
C SER A 175 9.30 -14.97 17.05
N ILE A 176 9.94 -14.85 18.19
CA ILE A 176 9.67 -15.67 19.39
C ILE A 176 8.49 -15.13 20.20
N ASP A 177 8.33 -13.80 20.25
CA ASP A 177 7.24 -13.18 21.00
C ASP A 177 5.87 -13.56 20.42
N ARG A 178 5.08 -14.25 21.25
CA ARG A 178 3.69 -14.64 20.97
C ARG A 178 2.71 -14.03 21.99
N LYS A 179 3.18 -13.11 22.84
CA LYS A 179 2.35 -12.39 23.80
C LYS A 179 1.80 -11.10 23.22
N THR A 180 2.57 -10.47 22.32
CA THR A 180 2.19 -9.23 21.67
C THR A 180 2.31 -9.32 20.16
N TYR A 181 1.54 -8.47 19.43
CA TYR A 181 1.66 -8.29 18.00
C TYR A 181 1.46 -6.81 17.64
N ASP A 182 2.21 -6.36 16.62
CA ASP A 182 2.15 -4.99 16.10
C ASP A 182 1.38 -4.92 14.76
N TYR A 183 1.33 -3.73 14.15
CA TYR A 183 0.73 -3.54 12.83
C TYR A 183 1.35 -4.44 11.76
N THR A 184 2.68 -4.57 11.72
CA THR A 184 3.36 -5.43 10.75
C THR A 184 3.00 -6.90 10.98
N ASP A 185 2.88 -7.32 12.23
CA ASP A 185 2.48 -8.68 12.58
C ASP A 185 1.06 -9.03 12.10
N MET A 186 0.16 -8.04 11.96
CA MET A 186 -1.19 -8.29 11.42
C MET A 186 -1.17 -8.98 10.06
N ILE A 187 -0.14 -8.74 9.25
CA ILE A 187 -0.01 -9.38 7.92
C ILE A 187 1.17 -10.36 7.88
N TYR A 188 2.21 -10.13 8.66
CA TYR A 188 3.39 -11.00 8.70
C TYR A 188 3.08 -12.37 9.32
N LEU A 189 2.53 -12.40 10.54
CA LEU A 189 2.21 -13.67 11.20
C LEU A 189 1.25 -14.54 10.37
N PRO A 190 0.13 -14.00 9.82
CA PRO A 190 -0.72 -14.76 8.93
C PRO A 190 -0.05 -15.25 7.66
N ALA A 191 0.96 -14.53 7.17
CA ALA A 191 1.70 -14.95 5.98
C ALA A 191 2.60 -16.17 6.26
N ILE A 192 3.32 -16.19 7.39
CA ILE A 192 4.35 -17.20 7.70
C ILE A 192 3.84 -18.37 8.55
N ASP A 193 2.89 -18.15 9.45
CA ASP A 193 2.40 -19.16 10.39
C ASP A 193 1.29 -19.99 9.72
N ASN A 194 1.56 -21.26 9.48
CA ASN A 194 0.58 -22.17 8.88
C ASN A 194 -0.57 -22.55 9.83
N GLY A 195 -0.43 -22.32 11.12
CA GLY A 195 -1.50 -22.51 12.09
C GLY A 195 -2.51 -21.34 12.12
N ILE A 196 -2.20 -20.21 11.48
CA ILE A 196 -3.16 -19.13 11.22
C ILE A 196 -3.84 -19.43 9.89
N TRP A 197 -5.15 -19.66 9.95
CA TRP A 197 -5.94 -20.09 8.80
C TRP A 197 -7.02 -19.07 8.43
N PHE A 198 -7.48 -19.14 7.20
CA PHE A 198 -8.54 -18.31 6.63
C PHE A 198 -9.67 -19.17 6.09
N PHE A 199 -10.88 -18.62 6.06
CA PHE A 199 -11.99 -19.27 5.36
C PHE A 199 -11.73 -19.25 3.86
N PRO A 200 -11.68 -20.45 3.19
CA PRO A 200 -11.38 -20.52 1.78
C PRO A 200 -12.40 -19.77 0.93
N GLN A 201 -11.94 -19.02 -0.07
CA GLN A 201 -12.78 -18.26 -0.98
C GLN A 201 -12.73 -18.85 -2.40
N ASP A 202 -13.90 -18.97 -3.03
CA ASP A 202 -14.00 -19.35 -4.44
C ASP A 202 -13.50 -18.21 -5.35
N TYR A 203 -13.71 -16.95 -4.92
CA TYR A 203 -13.27 -15.76 -5.64
C TYR A 203 -12.63 -14.72 -4.69
N VAL A 204 -11.52 -14.14 -5.12
CA VAL A 204 -10.87 -13.02 -4.46
C VAL A 204 -10.67 -11.90 -5.48
N LEU A 205 -11.18 -10.71 -5.17
CA LEU A 205 -10.90 -9.49 -5.94
C LEU A 205 -9.94 -8.63 -5.12
N ALA A 206 -8.86 -8.15 -5.73
CA ALA A 206 -7.85 -7.30 -5.10
C ALA A 206 -7.71 -6.00 -5.88
N ASP A 207 -8.08 -4.88 -5.28
CA ASP A 207 -7.90 -3.55 -5.86
C ASP A 207 -6.56 -2.95 -5.44
N GLU A 208 -5.98 -2.08 -6.26
CA GLU A 208 -4.66 -1.46 -6.09
C GLU A 208 -3.54 -2.51 -5.90
N CYS A 209 -3.54 -3.56 -6.71
CA CYS A 209 -2.65 -4.70 -6.52
C CYS A 209 -1.16 -4.36 -6.64
N GLN A 210 -0.79 -3.25 -7.29
CA GLN A 210 0.59 -2.76 -7.35
C GLN A 210 1.14 -2.36 -5.97
N ASP A 211 0.27 -2.04 -5.01
CA ASP A 211 0.66 -1.59 -3.68
C ASP A 211 0.67 -2.72 -2.63
N PHE A 212 0.48 -3.97 -3.04
CA PHE A 212 0.53 -5.12 -2.14
C PHE A 212 1.97 -5.61 -1.93
N ASN A 213 2.36 -5.76 -0.66
CA ASN A 213 3.64 -6.37 -0.30
C ASN A 213 3.56 -7.91 -0.29
N ARG A 214 4.68 -8.56 -0.07
CA ARG A 214 4.80 -10.02 -0.11
C ARG A 214 3.92 -10.73 0.92
N CYS A 215 3.77 -10.18 2.11
CA CYS A 215 2.87 -10.73 3.13
C CYS A 215 1.42 -10.74 2.66
N GLN A 216 0.97 -9.64 2.05
CA GLN A 216 -0.40 -9.50 1.56
C GLN A 216 -0.69 -10.47 0.39
N ILE A 217 0.27 -10.62 -0.54
CA ILE A 217 0.18 -11.61 -1.62
C ILE A 217 0.11 -13.03 -1.04
N LYS A 218 0.92 -13.33 -0.02
CA LYS A 218 0.91 -14.63 0.66
C LYS A 218 -0.41 -14.92 1.37
N ILE A 219 -1.04 -13.90 1.96
CA ILE A 219 -2.38 -14.02 2.54
C ILE A 219 -3.41 -14.36 1.45
N ILE A 220 -3.36 -13.71 0.28
CA ILE A 220 -4.25 -14.04 -0.85
C ILE A 220 -4.11 -15.51 -1.26
N GLU A 221 -2.87 -16.02 -1.38
CA GLU A 221 -2.62 -17.44 -1.67
C GLU A 221 -3.22 -18.40 -0.62
N LYS A 222 -3.25 -17.96 0.66
CA LYS A 222 -3.84 -18.73 1.76
C LYS A 222 -5.37 -18.68 1.79
N VAL A 223 -5.94 -17.55 1.37
CA VAL A 223 -7.38 -17.30 1.31
C VAL A 223 -8.04 -18.01 0.14
N LEU A 224 -7.35 -18.09 -1.00
CA LEU A 224 -7.88 -18.77 -2.18
C LEU A 224 -8.11 -20.26 -1.89
N LYS A 225 -9.30 -20.74 -2.29
CA LYS A 225 -9.66 -22.13 -2.18
C LYS A 225 -8.67 -23.03 -2.88
N LYS A 226 -8.36 -24.15 -2.23
CA LYS A 226 -7.43 -25.17 -2.75
C LYS A 226 -8.12 -26.51 -2.81
N ASP A 227 -7.74 -27.31 -3.78
CA ASP A 227 -8.12 -28.71 -3.84
C ASP A 227 -7.53 -29.44 -2.62
N LYS A 228 -8.34 -30.31 -2.01
CA LYS A 228 -7.97 -30.99 -0.76
C LYS A 228 -6.80 -31.95 -0.93
N LEU A 229 -6.70 -32.63 -2.09
CA LEU A 229 -5.70 -33.63 -2.37
C LEU A 229 -4.42 -33.06 -2.98
N SER A 230 -4.57 -32.36 -4.10
CA SER A 230 -3.43 -31.79 -4.85
C SER A 230 -2.85 -30.52 -4.23
N LYS A 231 -3.57 -29.90 -3.29
CA LYS A 231 -3.25 -28.57 -2.70
C LYS A 231 -3.14 -27.43 -3.72
N LYS A 232 -3.50 -27.67 -4.98
CA LYS A 232 -3.52 -26.64 -6.03
C LYS A 232 -4.63 -25.63 -5.77
N ILE A 233 -4.36 -24.36 -6.08
CA ILE A 233 -5.35 -23.28 -6.00
C ILE A 233 -6.44 -23.54 -7.04
N THR A 234 -7.68 -23.61 -6.59
CA THR A 234 -8.89 -23.75 -7.40
C THR A 234 -9.79 -22.52 -7.33
N GLY A 235 -9.59 -21.66 -6.31
CA GLY A 235 -10.22 -20.34 -6.26
C GLY A 235 -9.65 -19.42 -7.32
N ARG A 236 -10.44 -18.44 -7.79
CA ARG A 236 -10.06 -17.48 -8.82
C ARG A 236 -9.68 -16.14 -8.23
N LEU A 237 -8.62 -15.55 -8.77
CA LEU A 237 -8.13 -14.22 -8.40
C LEU A 237 -8.44 -13.22 -9.52
N PHE A 238 -8.98 -12.07 -9.15
CA PHE A 238 -9.13 -10.90 -9.98
C PHE A 238 -8.31 -9.77 -9.36
N ALA A 239 -7.20 -9.41 -9.96
CA ALA A 239 -6.32 -8.35 -9.48
C ALA A 239 -6.44 -7.12 -10.39
N PHE A 240 -6.66 -5.96 -9.80
CA PHE A 240 -6.78 -4.67 -10.47
C PHE A 240 -5.64 -3.77 -10.03
N GLY A 241 -4.88 -3.22 -10.97
CA GLY A 241 -3.74 -2.37 -10.63
C GLY A 241 -3.19 -1.58 -11.80
N ASP A 242 -2.32 -0.63 -11.46
CA ASP A 242 -1.55 0.17 -12.41
C ASP A 242 -0.07 0.15 -12.03
N GLU A 243 0.75 -0.45 -12.85
CA GLU A 243 2.19 -0.56 -12.61
C GLU A 243 2.90 0.79 -12.50
N PHE A 244 2.33 1.86 -13.07
CA PHE A 244 2.86 3.23 -13.02
C PHE A 244 2.39 4.03 -11.79
N GLN A 245 1.44 3.50 -11.00
CA GLN A 245 0.91 4.17 -9.81
C GLN A 245 1.43 3.59 -8.48
N GLY A 246 2.42 2.72 -8.50
CA GLY A 246 3.06 2.17 -7.31
C GLY A 246 3.84 3.25 -6.54
N ILE A 247 3.29 3.78 -5.45
CA ILE A 247 3.92 4.84 -4.64
C ILE A 247 4.21 4.45 -3.19
N TYR A 248 3.80 3.25 -2.77
CA TYR A 248 3.91 2.77 -1.39
C TYR A 248 5.13 1.88 -1.13
N GLY A 249 6.26 2.16 -1.81
CA GLY A 249 7.52 1.44 -1.60
C GLY A 249 7.94 1.35 -0.12
N PHE A 250 7.67 2.40 0.68
CA PHE A 250 7.97 2.41 2.12
C PHE A 250 7.21 1.35 2.93
N ASN A 251 6.11 0.79 2.41
CA ASN A 251 5.35 -0.31 3.01
C ASN A 251 5.83 -1.71 2.55
N GLY A 252 7.06 -1.82 2.06
CA GLY A 252 7.60 -3.08 1.57
C GLY A 252 6.99 -3.56 0.25
N CYS A 253 6.24 -2.70 -0.45
CA CYS A 253 5.86 -2.94 -1.83
C CYS A 253 7.09 -2.77 -2.72
N ASP A 254 7.23 -3.62 -3.70
CA ASP A 254 8.29 -3.50 -4.68
C ASP A 254 7.72 -3.20 -6.07
N ASP A 255 8.59 -2.76 -6.98
CA ASP A 255 8.26 -2.52 -8.39
C ASP A 255 7.74 -3.79 -9.11
N LYS A 256 7.97 -4.95 -8.50
CA LYS A 256 7.51 -6.26 -9.00
C LYS A 256 6.20 -6.72 -8.36
N SER A 257 5.64 -5.94 -7.40
CA SER A 257 4.38 -6.32 -6.74
C SER A 257 3.28 -6.61 -7.75
N TYR A 258 3.14 -5.75 -8.77
CA TYR A 258 2.21 -5.96 -9.88
C TYR A 258 2.50 -7.24 -10.67
N GLU A 259 3.78 -7.52 -10.99
CA GLU A 259 4.18 -8.72 -11.74
C GLU A 259 3.85 -10.03 -11.02
N TRP A 260 3.86 -10.03 -9.67
CA TRP A 260 3.52 -11.20 -8.89
C TRP A 260 2.10 -11.69 -9.15
N PHE A 261 1.17 -10.78 -9.37
CA PHE A 261 -0.20 -11.14 -9.72
C PHE A 261 -0.29 -11.79 -11.09
N GLY A 262 0.55 -11.37 -12.03
CA GLY A 262 0.68 -12.03 -13.34
C GLY A 262 1.27 -13.43 -13.29
N LYS A 263 2.02 -13.75 -12.22
CA LYS A 263 2.64 -15.08 -12.01
C LYS A 263 1.72 -16.10 -11.32
N PHE A 264 0.51 -15.70 -10.88
CA PHE A 264 -0.47 -16.68 -10.43
C PHE A 264 -0.80 -17.67 -11.55
N PRO A 265 -1.01 -18.95 -11.21
CA PRO A 265 -1.29 -19.97 -12.21
C PRO A 265 -2.47 -19.62 -13.11
N ASN A 266 -2.32 -19.82 -14.42
CA ASN A 266 -3.39 -19.60 -15.39
C ASN A 266 -3.99 -18.18 -15.33
N THR A 267 -3.15 -17.14 -15.29
CA THR A 267 -3.59 -15.73 -15.26
C THR A 267 -3.61 -15.14 -16.67
N LYS A 268 -4.72 -14.52 -17.03
CA LYS A 268 -4.86 -13.70 -18.24
C LYS A 268 -4.78 -12.22 -17.86
N THR A 269 -4.05 -11.43 -18.65
CA THR A 269 -4.02 -9.97 -18.49
C THR A 269 -4.94 -9.30 -19.51
N LEU A 270 -5.79 -8.37 -19.05
CA LEU A 270 -6.64 -7.52 -19.88
C LEU A 270 -6.42 -6.05 -19.53
N PRO A 271 -6.41 -5.15 -20.54
CA PRO A 271 -6.15 -3.72 -20.33
C PRO A 271 -7.42 -2.94 -19.95
N LEU A 272 -7.20 -1.82 -19.24
CA LEU A 272 -8.10 -0.68 -19.09
C LEU A 272 -7.29 0.59 -19.37
N THR A 273 -7.42 1.16 -20.55
CA THR A 273 -6.57 2.27 -21.01
C THR A 273 -7.30 3.61 -21.12
N ILE A 274 -8.65 3.60 -21.21
CA ILE A 274 -9.45 4.80 -21.45
C ILE A 274 -9.74 5.52 -20.12
N SER A 275 -9.14 6.70 -19.93
CA SER A 275 -9.34 7.54 -18.75
C SER A 275 -10.61 8.39 -18.85
N PHE A 276 -11.45 8.30 -17.81
CA PHE A 276 -12.66 9.12 -17.63
C PHE A 276 -12.39 10.40 -16.83
N ARG A 277 -11.15 10.57 -16.34
CA ARG A 277 -10.80 11.63 -15.38
C ARG A 277 -10.21 12.86 -16.06
N CYS A 278 -9.34 12.65 -17.02
CA CYS A 278 -8.46 13.69 -17.51
C CYS A 278 -8.86 14.19 -18.91
N SER A 279 -8.61 15.48 -19.15
CA SER A 279 -8.74 16.11 -20.46
C SER A 279 -7.70 15.59 -21.45
N GLN A 280 -7.92 15.85 -22.74
CA GLN A 280 -7.06 15.32 -23.81
C GLN A 280 -5.61 15.81 -23.69
N ASN A 281 -5.39 17.11 -23.38
CA ASN A 281 -4.04 17.65 -23.24
C ASN A 281 -3.30 17.07 -22.05
N VAL A 282 -3.98 16.81 -20.91
CA VAL A 282 -3.39 16.12 -19.75
C VAL A 282 -3.02 14.68 -20.11
N ILE A 283 -3.84 13.98 -20.89
CA ILE A 283 -3.52 12.63 -21.36
C ILE A 283 -2.32 12.65 -22.32
N ARG A 284 -2.25 13.61 -23.28
CA ARG A 284 -1.08 13.74 -24.16
C ARG A 284 0.23 13.95 -23.36
N GLU A 285 0.17 14.71 -22.29
CA GLU A 285 1.32 14.88 -21.40
C GLU A 285 1.68 13.59 -20.67
N ALA A 286 0.67 12.89 -20.13
CA ALA A 286 0.85 11.61 -19.45
C ALA A 286 1.40 10.52 -20.38
N GLN A 287 1.07 10.54 -21.67
CA GLN A 287 1.54 9.57 -22.65
C GLN A 287 3.06 9.59 -22.87
N LYS A 288 3.75 10.66 -22.49
CA LYS A 288 5.23 10.70 -22.48
C LYS A 288 5.84 9.66 -21.55
N ILE A 289 5.09 9.23 -20.51
CA ILE A 289 5.52 8.24 -19.50
C ILE A 289 4.70 6.95 -19.64
N VAL A 290 3.41 7.06 -19.92
CA VAL A 290 2.44 5.95 -20.01
C VAL A 290 1.82 5.93 -21.41
N PRO A 291 2.50 5.35 -22.42
CA PRO A 291 2.13 5.53 -23.83
C PRO A 291 0.76 4.98 -24.22
N ASP A 292 0.22 4.02 -23.47
CA ASP A 292 -1.02 3.32 -23.76
C ASP A 292 -2.27 3.93 -23.10
N ILE A 293 -2.13 4.97 -22.26
CA ILE A 293 -3.29 5.69 -21.71
C ILE A 293 -3.99 6.51 -22.80
N LYS A 294 -5.32 6.54 -22.76
CA LYS A 294 -6.15 7.25 -23.75
C LYS A 294 -7.17 8.14 -23.05
N ALA A 295 -7.50 9.27 -23.64
CA ALA A 295 -8.66 10.06 -23.24
C ALA A 295 -9.95 9.46 -23.80
N LEU A 296 -11.09 9.78 -23.19
CA LEU A 296 -12.38 9.60 -23.84
C LEU A 296 -12.40 10.41 -25.14
N PRO A 297 -13.07 9.93 -26.22
CA PRO A 297 -13.16 10.67 -27.49
C PRO A 297 -13.78 12.06 -27.34
N ASP A 298 -14.72 12.22 -26.41
CA ASP A 298 -15.45 13.45 -26.10
C ASP A 298 -14.89 14.21 -24.90
N ALA A 299 -13.71 13.81 -24.38
CA ALA A 299 -13.06 14.54 -23.31
C ALA A 299 -12.67 15.97 -23.76
N PRO A 300 -12.84 16.99 -22.91
CA PRO A 300 -12.45 18.36 -23.25
C PRO A 300 -10.94 18.45 -23.51
N GLU A 301 -10.52 19.43 -24.31
CA GLU A 301 -9.10 19.64 -24.60
C GLU A 301 -8.29 19.87 -23.32
N GLY A 302 -8.74 20.75 -22.41
CA GLY A 302 -8.04 21.15 -21.21
C GLY A 302 -6.79 21.99 -21.48
N ILE A 303 -6.13 22.45 -20.41
CA ILE A 303 -4.92 23.27 -20.51
C ILE A 303 -3.81 22.61 -19.69
N VAL A 304 -2.63 22.47 -20.29
CA VAL A 304 -1.39 22.08 -19.63
C VAL A 304 -0.37 23.16 -19.95
N ARG A 305 0.18 23.82 -18.93
CA ARG A 305 1.16 24.89 -19.09
C ARG A 305 2.04 25.03 -17.84
N ASP A 306 3.19 25.61 -17.99
CA ASP A 306 4.00 26.07 -16.89
C ASP A 306 3.37 27.33 -16.26
N GLY A 307 3.58 27.50 -14.95
CA GLY A 307 3.04 28.64 -14.23
C GLY A 307 3.57 28.74 -12.81
N SER A 308 3.28 29.88 -12.18
CA SER A 308 3.62 30.11 -10.77
C SER A 308 2.47 29.66 -9.87
N VAL A 309 2.70 28.62 -9.08
CA VAL A 309 1.69 28.12 -8.11
C VAL A 309 1.22 29.22 -7.17
N ILE A 310 2.14 30.05 -6.65
CA ILE A 310 1.83 31.13 -5.69
C ILE A 310 0.97 32.21 -6.32
N ALA A 311 1.27 32.58 -7.57
CA ALA A 311 0.57 33.68 -8.26
C ALA A 311 -0.80 33.21 -8.81
N GLU A 312 -0.90 31.98 -9.28
CA GLU A 312 -2.01 31.51 -10.10
C GLU A 312 -3.01 30.61 -9.38
N ALA A 313 -2.61 29.97 -8.27
CA ALA A 313 -3.51 29.07 -7.55
C ALA A 313 -4.73 29.79 -6.98
N GLN A 314 -5.89 29.20 -7.19
CA GLN A 314 -7.20 29.69 -6.77
C GLN A 314 -7.83 28.75 -5.72
N SER A 315 -8.91 29.23 -5.08
CA SER A 315 -9.68 28.41 -4.14
C SER A 315 -10.31 27.22 -4.88
N GLY A 316 -10.05 26.01 -4.36
CA GLY A 316 -10.52 24.77 -4.97
C GLY A 316 -9.46 24.01 -5.75
N ASP A 317 -8.31 24.64 -6.04
CA ASP A 317 -7.20 23.97 -6.72
C ASP A 317 -6.49 22.97 -5.81
N PHE A 318 -5.95 21.92 -6.42
CA PHE A 318 -5.09 20.94 -5.75
C PHE A 318 -3.63 21.15 -6.16
N ILE A 319 -2.76 21.31 -5.16
CA ILE A 319 -1.32 21.36 -5.34
C ILE A 319 -0.76 20.00 -4.93
N LEU A 320 -0.09 19.31 -5.84
CA LEU A 320 0.44 17.98 -5.64
C LEU A 320 1.97 18.00 -5.69
N CYS A 321 2.60 17.32 -4.75
CA CYS A 321 4.04 17.10 -4.76
C CYS A 321 4.35 15.68 -4.30
N ARG A 322 5.45 15.09 -4.81
CA ARG A 322 5.88 13.75 -4.44
C ARG A 322 6.29 13.65 -2.97
N THR A 323 6.84 14.72 -2.41
CA THR A 323 7.27 14.80 -1.02
C THR A 323 6.52 15.91 -0.29
N THR A 324 6.46 15.82 1.04
CA THR A 324 5.66 16.74 1.86
C THR A 324 6.32 18.11 2.04
N MET A 325 7.66 18.16 2.14
CA MET A 325 8.38 19.38 2.48
C MET A 325 8.10 20.57 1.54
N PRO A 326 8.07 20.41 0.20
CA PRO A 326 7.69 21.52 -0.69
C PRO A 326 6.27 22.03 -0.45
N LEU A 327 5.34 21.15 -0.08
CA LEU A 327 3.95 21.54 0.24
C LEU A 327 3.89 22.35 1.53
N VAL A 328 4.71 22.02 2.53
CA VAL A 328 4.79 22.79 3.79
C VAL A 328 5.31 24.19 3.52
N LYS A 329 6.37 24.35 2.71
CA LYS A 329 6.87 25.67 2.32
C LYS A 329 5.81 26.50 1.62
N LEU A 330 5.16 25.96 0.60
CA LEU A 330 4.06 26.62 -0.12
C LEU A 330 2.90 27.00 0.81
N PHE A 331 2.54 26.15 1.76
CA PHE A 331 1.51 26.44 2.74
C PHE A 331 1.83 27.72 3.54
N PHE A 332 3.06 27.84 4.06
CA PHE A 332 3.47 29.04 4.78
C PHE A 332 3.53 30.27 3.86
N GLU A 333 3.97 30.14 2.62
CA GLU A 333 3.94 31.23 1.65
C GLU A 333 2.51 31.71 1.36
N PHE A 334 1.52 30.83 1.24
CA PHE A 334 0.12 31.21 1.12
C PHE A 334 -0.40 31.93 2.37
N LEU A 335 -0.02 31.48 3.59
CA LEU A 335 -0.40 32.12 4.83
C LEU A 335 0.17 33.55 4.94
N THR A 336 1.42 33.75 4.55
CA THR A 336 2.03 35.09 4.55
C THR A 336 1.30 36.05 3.59
N GLN A 337 0.75 35.53 2.50
CA GLN A 337 -0.09 36.27 1.56
C GLN A 337 -1.57 36.37 2.00
N LYS A 338 -1.92 35.92 3.22
CA LYS A 338 -3.28 35.86 3.74
C LYS A 338 -4.24 35.01 2.90
N LYS A 339 -3.72 34.07 2.11
CA LYS A 339 -4.49 33.08 1.36
C LYS A 339 -4.75 31.86 2.24
N LYS A 340 -5.99 31.34 2.24
CA LYS A 340 -6.32 30.12 2.96
C LYS A 340 -5.79 28.91 2.19
N ALA A 341 -5.03 28.04 2.87
CA ALA A 341 -4.56 26.78 2.33
C ALA A 341 -4.77 25.65 3.36
N ILE A 342 -4.87 24.42 2.90
CA ILE A 342 -5.01 23.22 3.75
C ILE A 342 -4.04 22.17 3.25
N ILE A 343 -3.20 21.65 4.14
CA ILE A 343 -2.38 20.45 3.84
C ILE A 343 -3.14 19.22 4.32
N LYS A 344 -3.37 18.27 3.42
CA LYS A 344 -3.99 17.00 3.76
C LYS A 344 -2.90 15.98 4.11
N GLY A 345 -2.94 15.43 5.33
CA GLY A 345 -2.05 14.40 5.86
C GLY A 345 -2.24 14.25 7.36
N SER A 346 -2.34 13.03 7.87
CA SER A 346 -2.66 12.76 9.29
C SER A 346 -1.61 13.26 10.28
N ASP A 347 -0.34 13.31 9.86
CA ASP A 347 0.79 13.54 10.77
C ASP A 347 1.41 14.96 10.63
N ILE A 348 1.00 15.70 9.60
CA ILE A 348 1.59 17.01 9.28
C ILE A 348 1.27 18.03 10.40
N GLY A 349 0.09 17.95 10.99
CA GLY A 349 -0.32 18.87 12.06
C GLY A 349 0.55 18.74 13.31
N LEU A 350 0.90 17.53 13.73
CA LEU A 350 1.76 17.28 14.89
C LEU A 350 3.20 17.73 14.62
N HIS A 351 3.74 17.38 13.44
CA HIS A 351 5.09 17.82 13.05
C HIS A 351 5.20 19.34 12.85
N LEU A 352 4.14 20.00 12.38
CA LEU A 352 4.08 21.46 12.30
C LEU A 352 4.04 22.10 13.68
N ILE A 353 3.30 21.55 14.64
CA ILE A 353 3.27 22.02 16.01
C ILE A 353 4.65 21.88 16.68
N GLU A 354 5.35 20.76 16.47
CA GLU A 354 6.74 20.56 16.94
C GLU A 354 7.72 21.55 16.30
N LEU A 355 7.59 21.79 14.99
CA LEU A 355 8.43 22.77 14.26
C LEU A 355 8.16 24.21 14.75
N ILE A 356 6.90 24.58 14.90
CA ILE A 356 6.52 25.93 15.40
C ILE A 356 6.99 26.12 16.86
N GLY A 357 6.92 25.07 17.69
CA GLY A 357 7.41 25.11 19.07
C GLY A 357 8.94 25.28 19.19
N LYS A 358 9.70 25.01 18.13
CA LYS A 358 11.17 25.16 18.08
C LYS A 358 11.64 26.46 17.42
N ILE A 359 10.72 27.29 16.92
CA ILE A 359 11.04 28.47 16.09
C ILE A 359 10.42 29.74 16.65
N ASP A 360 11.27 30.70 17.00
CA ASP A 360 10.88 31.99 17.63
C ASP A 360 10.18 32.99 16.70
N SER A 361 10.12 32.71 15.38
CA SER A 361 9.43 33.59 14.41
C SER A 361 9.06 32.87 13.11
N LEU A 362 7.92 33.26 12.52
CA LEU A 362 7.42 32.75 11.23
C LEU A 362 8.40 33.00 10.06
N GLU A 363 9.23 34.03 10.11
CA GLU A 363 10.22 34.32 9.07
C GLU A 363 11.37 33.29 9.02
N LYS A 364 11.69 32.65 10.14
CA LYS A 364 12.68 31.57 10.19
C LYS A 364 12.16 30.23 9.64
N LEU A 365 10.84 30.08 9.52
CA LEU A 365 10.18 28.88 8.97
C LEU A 365 10.20 28.86 7.44
N VAL A 366 10.35 30.00 6.79
CA VAL A 366 10.28 30.16 5.33
C VAL A 366 11.67 30.12 4.69
N LYS A 367 12.74 30.31 5.48
CA LYS A 367 14.14 30.12 5.06
C LYS A 367 14.61 28.69 5.34
#